data_c2af235c3761f1158cf1dd066aa2b861
#
_entry.id   c2af235c3761f1158cf1dd066aa2b861
#
_cell.length_a   1.000
_cell.length_b   1.000
_cell.length_c   1.000
_cell.angle_alpha   90.00
_cell.angle_beta   90.00
_cell.angle_gamma   90.00
#
_symmetry.space_group_name_H-M   'P 1'
#
loop_
_entity.id
_entity.type
_entity.pdbx_description
1 polymer ?
#
loop_
_entity_poly.entity_id
_entity_poly.type
_entity_poly.pdbx_seq_one_letter_code
_entity_poly.pdbx_strand_id
1 'polypeptide(L)'
;MKVALYESTTVATYEKNGEFVTEKFNSLTTKSPKKSELVNEVNSKLESEGIDTILSIVPTNTTKEFYIIPDTIVLQNAIKVEVED
;
A
#
# COMPACT_ATOMS: atom_id res chain seq x y z
N MET A 1 16.88 -11.89 -9.29
CA MET A 1 17.48 -10.62 -8.88
C MET A 1 16.89 -10.20 -7.54
N LYS A 2 17.72 -9.72 -6.64
CA LYS A 2 17.30 -9.24 -5.33
C LYS A 2 17.15 -7.72 -5.36
N VAL A 3 15.99 -7.22 -5.01
CA VAL A 3 15.74 -5.78 -5.02
C VAL A 3 15.16 -5.33 -3.68
N ALA A 4 15.39 -4.06 -3.35
CA ALA A 4 14.78 -3.43 -2.19
C ALA A 4 13.47 -2.78 -2.62
N LEU A 5 12.41 -3.06 -1.87
CA LEU A 5 11.10 -2.47 -2.09
C LEU A 5 10.63 -1.81 -0.80
N TYR A 6 9.75 -0.86 -0.95
CA TYR A 6 9.14 -0.17 0.19
C TYR A 6 7.71 -0.67 0.34
N GLU A 7 7.41 -1.27 1.48
CA GLU A 7 6.08 -1.72 1.83
C GLU A 7 5.45 -0.69 2.75
N SER A 8 4.31 -0.15 2.33
CA SER A 8 3.63 0.91 3.07
C SER A 8 2.24 0.47 3.48
N THR A 9 1.81 0.90 4.64
CA THR A 9 0.46 0.65 5.16
C THR A 9 -0.25 1.98 5.36
N THR A 10 -1.46 2.08 4.84
CA THR A 10 -2.32 3.24 4.98
C THR A 10 -3.67 2.78 5.53
N VAL A 11 -4.18 3.46 6.54
CA VAL A 11 -5.47 3.14 7.15
C VAL A 11 -6.50 4.17 6.74
N ALA A 12 -7.60 3.71 6.16
CA ALA A 12 -8.72 4.58 5.80
C ALA A 12 -9.96 4.22 6.59
N THR A 13 -10.70 5.25 6.99
CA THR A 13 -12.02 5.11 7.60
C THR A 13 -13.02 5.82 6.71
N TYR A 14 -14.05 5.11 6.31
CA TYR A 14 -15.06 5.62 5.39
C TYR A 14 -16.44 5.06 5.72
N GLU A 15 -17.46 5.64 5.13
CA GLU A 15 -18.82 5.16 5.27
C GLU A 15 -19.23 4.35 4.03
N LYS A 16 -19.79 3.18 4.27
CA LYS A 16 -20.33 2.31 3.22
C LYS A 16 -21.65 1.74 3.68
N ASN A 17 -22.68 1.98 2.89
CA ASN A 17 -24.05 1.48 3.19
C ASN A 17 -24.53 1.88 4.59
N GLY A 18 -24.19 3.09 5.04
CA GLY A 18 -24.60 3.60 6.34
C GLY A 18 -23.76 3.12 7.51
N GLU A 19 -22.70 2.36 7.26
CA GLU A 19 -21.81 1.85 8.29
C GLU A 19 -20.41 2.41 8.13
N PHE A 20 -19.71 2.63 9.24
CA PHE A 20 -18.31 3.03 9.23
C PHE A 20 -17.42 1.81 9.10
N VAL A 21 -16.49 1.88 8.16
CA VAL A 21 -15.54 0.80 7.88
C VAL A 21 -14.13 1.36 8.02
N THR A 22 -13.26 0.61 8.70
CA THR A 22 -11.83 0.92 8.76
C THR A 22 -11.07 -0.19 8.03
N GLU A 23 -10.30 0.20 7.04
CA GLU A 23 -9.60 -0.74 6.17
C GLU A 23 -8.11 -0.38 6.07
N LYS A 24 -7.26 -1.39 6.05
CA LYS A 24 -5.83 -1.23 5.82
C LYS A 24 -5.51 -1.49 4.36
N PHE A 25 -4.75 -0.58 3.77
CA PHE A 25 -4.26 -0.70 2.40
C PHE A 25 -2.75 -0.85 2.42
N ASN A 26 -2.26 -1.86 1.73
CA ASN A 26 -0.82 -2.09 1.61
C ASN A 26 -0.39 -1.77 0.19
N SER A 27 0.77 -1.13 0.06
CA SER A 27 1.37 -0.88 -1.24
C SER A 27 2.84 -1.29 -1.24
N LEU A 28 3.33 -1.69 -2.40
CA LEU A 28 4.70 -2.13 -2.59
C LEU A 28 5.30 -1.32 -3.74
N THR A 29 6.33 -0.55 -3.44
CA THR A 29 6.92 0.39 -4.39
C THR A 29 8.44 0.28 -4.42
N THR A 30 9.04 0.70 -5.54
CA THR A 30 10.49 0.68 -5.71
C THR A 30 11.18 1.87 -5.06
N LYS A 31 10.42 2.91 -4.71
CA LYS A 31 10.92 4.12 -4.04
C LYS A 31 10.08 4.40 -2.82
N SER A 32 10.68 5.03 -1.82
CA SER A 32 9.95 5.46 -0.63
C SER A 32 8.84 6.44 -1.02
N PRO A 33 7.57 6.09 -0.83
CA PRO A 33 6.47 6.95 -1.23
C PRO A 33 6.30 8.12 -0.26
N LYS A 34 5.83 9.24 -0.76
CA LYS A 34 5.42 10.36 0.08
C LYS A 34 4.05 10.07 0.68
N LYS A 35 3.79 10.64 1.86
CA LYS A 35 2.48 10.49 2.51
C LYS A 35 1.34 10.94 1.60
N SER A 36 1.51 12.04 0.87
CA SER A 36 0.50 12.54 -0.06
C SER A 36 0.20 11.56 -1.19
N GLU A 37 1.21 10.83 -1.67
CA GLU A 37 1.02 9.82 -2.72
C GLU A 37 0.19 8.66 -2.21
N LEU A 38 0.45 8.22 -0.98
CA LEU A 38 -0.31 7.13 -0.35
C LEU A 38 -1.77 7.53 -0.11
N VAL A 39 -2.00 8.74 0.35
CA VAL A 39 -3.34 9.27 0.57
C VAL A 39 -4.10 9.34 -0.76
N ASN A 40 -3.47 9.88 -1.81
CA ASN A 40 -4.11 10.00 -3.12
C ASN A 40 -4.44 8.64 -3.73
N GLU A 41 -3.56 7.67 -3.59
CA GLU A 41 -3.79 6.32 -4.08
C GLU A 41 -5.00 5.66 -3.43
N VAL A 42 -5.09 5.73 -2.11
CA VAL A 42 -6.22 5.17 -1.37
C VAL A 42 -7.51 5.92 -1.69
N ASN A 43 -7.45 7.25 -1.75
CA ASN A 43 -8.61 8.06 -2.09
C ASN A 43 -9.16 7.70 -3.48
N SER A 44 -8.29 7.58 -4.47
CA SER A 44 -8.68 7.19 -5.82
C SER A 44 -9.31 5.81 -5.87
N LYS A 45 -8.76 4.86 -5.10
CA LYS A 45 -9.28 3.50 -5.03
C LYS A 45 -10.67 3.48 -4.42
N LEU A 46 -10.89 4.19 -3.32
CA LEU A 46 -12.18 4.27 -2.67
C LEU A 46 -13.22 4.95 -3.57
N GLU A 47 -12.85 6.03 -4.25
CA GLU A 47 -13.73 6.69 -5.22
C GLU A 47 -14.13 5.75 -6.36
N SER A 48 -13.19 4.94 -6.85
CA SER A 48 -13.48 3.97 -7.91
C SER A 48 -14.46 2.89 -7.46
N GLU A 49 -14.54 2.63 -6.17
CA GLU A 49 -15.47 1.68 -5.57
C GLU A 49 -16.82 2.31 -5.20
N GLY A 50 -17.01 3.60 -5.52
CA GLY A 50 -18.26 4.32 -5.25
C GLY A 50 -18.39 4.86 -3.84
N ILE A 51 -17.29 4.96 -3.10
CA ILE A 51 -17.30 5.52 -1.75
C ILE A 51 -17.30 7.05 -1.82
N ASP A 52 -18.35 7.70 -1.34
CA ASP A 52 -18.49 9.15 -1.37
C ASP A 52 -18.00 9.82 -0.09
N THR A 53 -18.10 9.14 1.05
CA THR A 53 -17.83 9.74 2.36
C THR A 53 -16.59 9.08 2.96
N ILE A 54 -15.47 9.78 2.89
CA ILE A 54 -14.21 9.34 3.44
C ILE A 54 -13.90 10.22 4.65
N LEU A 55 -13.75 9.60 5.83
CA LEU A 55 -13.52 10.33 7.08
C LEU A 55 -12.05 10.60 7.32
N SER A 56 -11.19 9.63 7.04
CA SER A 56 -9.76 9.78 7.22
C SER A 56 -8.98 8.82 6.35
N ILE A 57 -7.80 9.23 5.92
CA ILE A 57 -6.83 8.39 5.23
C ILE A 57 -5.48 8.73 5.87
N VAL A 58 -4.90 7.78 6.61
CA VAL A 58 -3.69 8.00 7.38
C VAL A 58 -2.60 6.99 7.03
N PRO A 59 -1.51 7.42 6.39
CA PRO A 59 -0.34 6.57 6.23
C PRO A 59 0.26 6.29 7.60
N THR A 60 0.44 5.02 7.94
CA THR A 60 0.88 4.62 9.27
C THR A 60 2.31 4.13 9.34
N ASN A 61 2.78 3.47 8.30
CA ASN A 61 4.10 2.86 8.32
C ASN A 61 4.64 2.62 6.92
N THR A 62 5.97 2.76 6.76
CA THR A 62 6.69 2.39 5.55
C THR A 62 7.96 1.68 5.97
N THR A 63 8.15 0.46 5.48
CA THR A 63 9.34 -0.33 5.78
C THR A 63 10.05 -0.69 4.48
N LYS A 64 11.38 -0.78 4.56
CA LYS A 64 12.19 -1.24 3.42
C LYS A 64 12.42 -2.73 3.57
N GLU A 65 12.01 -3.47 2.56
CA GLU A 65 12.13 -4.92 2.53
C GLU A 65 12.90 -5.38 1.30
N PHE A 66 13.44 -6.58 1.36
CA PHE A 66 14.16 -7.16 0.22
C PHE A 66 13.37 -8.32 -0.36
N TYR A 67 13.33 -8.37 -1.69
CA TYR A 67 12.56 -9.37 -2.43
C TYR A 67 13.42 -9.98 -3.53
N ILE A 68 13.15 -11.24 -3.83
CA ILE A 68 13.67 -11.89 -5.03
C ILE A 68 12.63 -11.72 -6.13
N ILE A 69 13.06 -11.12 -7.24
CA ILE A 69 12.19 -10.96 -8.41
C ILE A 69 12.74 -11.85 -9.52
N PRO A 70 11.99 -12.87 -9.94
CA PRO A 70 12.38 -13.71 -11.08
C PRO A 70 12.43 -12.88 -12.36
N ASP A 71 13.37 -13.20 -13.25
CA ASP A 71 13.65 -12.42 -14.47
C ASP A 71 12.43 -12.24 -15.40
N THR A 72 11.52 -13.20 -15.38
CA THR A 72 10.38 -13.22 -16.30
C THR A 72 9.05 -12.89 -15.65
N ILE A 73 9.06 -12.49 -14.37
CA ILE A 73 7.83 -12.28 -13.60
C ILE A 73 7.75 -10.84 -13.11
N VAL A 74 6.55 -10.26 -13.15
CA VAL A 74 6.31 -8.89 -12.70
C VAL A 74 6.40 -8.73 -11.19
N LEU A 75 6.49 -7.49 -10.73
CA LEU A 75 6.71 -7.13 -9.34
C LEU A 75 5.74 -7.78 -8.34
N GLN A 76 4.49 -7.97 -8.72
CA GLN A 76 3.47 -8.58 -7.86
C GLN A 76 3.80 -10.02 -7.44
N ASN A 77 4.73 -10.68 -8.14
CA ASN A 77 5.18 -12.03 -7.83
C ASN A 77 6.52 -12.05 -7.08
N ALA A 78 6.92 -10.91 -6.54
CA ALA A 78 8.17 -10.82 -5.76
C ALA A 78 8.04 -11.66 -4.48
N ILE A 79 9.14 -12.29 -4.11
CA ILE A 79 9.23 -13.12 -2.91
C ILE A 79 10.06 -12.39 -1.85
N LYS A 80 9.49 -12.19 -0.67
CA LYS A 80 10.18 -11.54 0.43
C LYS A 80 11.36 -12.39 0.90
N VAL A 81 12.51 -11.76 1.09
CA VAL A 81 13.73 -12.41 1.53
C VAL A 81 14.12 -11.87 2.89
N GLU A 82 14.42 -12.77 3.83
CA GLU A 82 15.02 -12.36 5.09
C GLU A 82 16.50 -12.08 4.85
N VAL A 83 16.96 -10.92 5.33
CA VAL A 83 18.36 -10.53 5.22
C VAL A 83 19.01 -10.72 6.57
N GLU A 84 19.95 -11.65 6.63
CA GLU A 84 20.77 -11.85 7.82
C GLU A 84 22.03 -11.00 7.68
N ASP A 85 22.33 -10.27 8.73
CA ASP A 85 23.56 -9.48 8.80
C ASP A 85 24.74 -10.34 9.27
#